data_f96e8114684772d78881ef6f8bfdaf58
#
_entry.id   f96e8114684772d78881ef6f8bfdaf58
#
_cell.length_a   1.000
_cell.length_b   1.000
_cell.length_c   1.000
_cell.angle_alpha   90.00
_cell.angle_beta   90.00
_cell.angle_gamma   90.00
#
_symmetry.space_group_name_H-M   'P 1'
#
loop_
_entity.id
_entity.type
_entity.pdbx_description
1 polymer ?
#
loop_
_entity_poly.entity_id
_entity_poly.type
_entity_poly.pdbx_seq_one_letter_code
_entity_poly.pdbx_strand_id
1 'polypeptide(L)'
;MEQMLNVSSNPHVRARMTTAKIMQLVTIALLPAAIMGVYNYGLKALAILAVSTGSAVLAEWLYDHFMHKKNTVKDFSAVVTGLLIGMNMPAGIPIWIPALGSVFAIIVVKQLFGGLGQNFMNPALAARCFLMISFAGKMTDFSVSDSFKGAVDGVTGATPLAALRDHGFVAGSSVPIKNLIFGNIQGTIGETSVIAILIGAAILLCYKVISARIPLTYIGSFAVFVILYMLASGKGFDVNYLLTHLCGGGLMLGAWFMATDYVTSPITPKGQYVYGVCLGVLTGIFRIFGASAEGVSYAIIFCNLLVPQIERFTRPVAFGKGGAKK
;
A
#
# COMPACT_ATOMS: atom_id res chain seq x y z
N MET A 1 25.35 49.34 16.28
CA MET A 1 24.42 48.16 16.12
C MET A 1 25.27 46.94 15.96
N GLU A 2 25.43 46.18 17.03
CA GLU A 2 26.11 44.89 16.97
C GLU A 2 25.26 43.94 16.11
N GLN A 3 25.77 43.49 15.00
CA GLN A 3 25.16 42.43 14.21
C GLN A 3 25.27 41.11 15.01
N MET A 4 24.19 40.74 15.67
CA MET A 4 24.10 39.44 16.29
C MET A 4 24.21 38.33 15.22
N LEU A 5 25.27 37.57 15.30
CA LEU A 5 25.49 36.40 14.42
C LEU A 5 24.48 35.31 14.78
N ASN A 6 23.68 34.90 13.80
CA ASN A 6 22.77 33.78 13.96
C ASN A 6 23.58 32.47 14.04
N VAL A 7 23.66 31.90 15.24
CA VAL A 7 24.23 30.56 15.43
C VAL A 7 23.11 29.53 15.25
N SER A 8 23.17 28.74 14.19
CA SER A 8 22.23 27.63 13.97
C SER A 8 22.69 26.39 14.73
N SER A 9 21.74 25.67 15.34
CA SER A 9 22.02 24.37 15.95
C SER A 9 22.42 23.33 14.90
N ASN A 10 23.28 22.38 15.27
CA ASN A 10 23.63 21.23 14.43
C ASN A 10 22.41 20.37 14.05
N PRO A 11 22.36 19.81 12.84
CA PRO A 11 23.35 19.89 11.77
C PRO A 11 23.24 21.17 10.93
N HIS A 12 24.37 21.77 10.58
CA HIS A 12 24.44 22.99 9.74
C HIS A 12 24.13 22.72 8.27
N VAL A 13 24.34 21.49 7.80
CA VAL A 13 24.02 21.04 6.44
C VAL A 13 22.73 20.24 6.47
N ARG A 14 21.69 20.72 5.77
CA ARG A 14 20.40 20.08 5.64
C ARG A 14 20.24 19.44 4.27
N ALA A 15 19.53 18.29 4.22
CA ALA A 15 19.16 17.68 2.94
C ALA A 15 18.28 18.62 2.11
N ARG A 16 18.49 18.64 0.78
CA ARG A 16 17.67 19.43 -0.14
C ARG A 16 16.23 18.92 -0.26
N MET A 17 16.00 17.64 0.07
CA MET A 17 14.69 16.99 0.04
C MET A 17 13.97 17.25 1.36
N THR A 18 12.87 17.99 1.31
CA THR A 18 11.97 18.21 2.45
C THR A 18 10.87 17.15 2.48
N THR A 19 10.26 16.92 3.65
CA THR A 19 9.13 15.99 3.79
C THR A 19 8.00 16.29 2.82
N ALA A 20 7.65 17.58 2.65
CA ALA A 20 6.63 17.98 1.68
C ALA A 20 6.99 17.61 0.24
N LYS A 21 8.26 17.80 -0.17
CA LYS A 21 8.72 17.38 -1.52
C LYS A 21 8.63 15.87 -1.70
N ILE A 22 8.98 15.09 -0.68
CA ILE A 22 8.86 13.63 -0.72
C ILE A 22 7.40 13.23 -0.91
N MET A 23 6.48 13.78 -0.12
CA MET A 23 5.05 13.46 -0.23
C MET A 23 4.44 13.93 -1.56
N GLN A 24 4.89 15.06 -2.11
CA GLN A 24 4.52 15.48 -3.47
C GLN A 24 4.99 14.48 -4.53
N LEU A 25 6.23 13.99 -4.44
CA LEU A 25 6.76 12.98 -5.35
C LEU A 25 5.97 11.65 -5.25
N VAL A 26 5.60 11.24 -4.04
CA VAL A 26 4.75 10.07 -3.84
C VAL A 26 3.37 10.28 -4.47
N THR A 27 2.78 11.46 -4.31
CA THR A 27 1.50 11.80 -4.95
C THR A 27 1.62 11.72 -6.48
N ILE A 28 2.67 12.30 -7.07
CA ILE A 28 2.93 12.25 -8.53
C ILE A 28 3.14 10.80 -8.99
N ALA A 29 3.86 10.00 -8.21
CA ALA A 29 4.12 8.60 -8.53
C ALA A 29 2.85 7.72 -8.45
N LEU A 30 1.84 8.10 -7.68
CA LEU A 30 0.55 7.41 -7.62
C LEU A 30 -0.39 7.80 -8.77
N LEU A 31 -0.18 8.97 -9.41
CA LEU A 31 -1.07 9.45 -10.48
C LEU A 31 -1.22 8.47 -11.66
N PRO A 32 -0.17 7.80 -12.20
CA PRO A 32 -0.36 6.86 -13.29
C PRO A 32 -1.35 5.74 -12.95
N ALA A 33 -1.27 5.16 -11.75
CA ALA A 33 -2.20 4.13 -11.31
C ALA A 33 -3.61 4.68 -11.06
N ALA A 34 -3.73 5.89 -10.49
CA ALA A 34 -5.01 6.57 -10.30
C ALA A 34 -5.69 6.89 -11.63
N ILE A 35 -4.95 7.42 -12.62
CA ILE A 35 -5.46 7.72 -13.95
C ILE A 35 -5.96 6.45 -14.65
N MET A 36 -5.19 5.35 -14.55
CA MET A 36 -5.60 4.07 -15.12
C MET A 36 -6.87 3.53 -14.45
N GLY A 37 -6.99 3.67 -13.12
CA GLY A 37 -8.22 3.34 -12.39
C GLY A 37 -9.43 4.15 -12.85
N VAL A 38 -9.25 5.47 -13.04
CA VAL A 38 -10.31 6.34 -13.58
C VAL A 38 -10.66 5.97 -15.03
N TYR A 39 -9.66 5.61 -15.85
CA TYR A 39 -9.90 5.15 -17.22
C TYR A 39 -10.76 3.89 -17.26
N ASN A 40 -10.50 2.92 -16.37
CA ASN A 40 -11.20 1.65 -16.31
C ASN A 40 -12.62 1.78 -15.72
N TYR A 41 -12.78 2.53 -14.64
CA TYR A 41 -14.03 2.60 -13.86
C TYR A 41 -14.81 3.91 -14.03
N GLY A 42 -14.29 4.84 -14.82
CA GLY A 42 -14.99 6.08 -15.17
C GLY A 42 -15.12 7.10 -14.03
N LEU A 43 -16.12 7.97 -14.13
CA LEU A 43 -16.33 9.10 -13.22
C LEU A 43 -16.59 8.70 -11.75
N LYS A 44 -17.14 7.52 -11.50
CA LYS A 44 -17.33 7.03 -10.13
C LYS A 44 -16.00 6.85 -9.40
N ALA A 45 -15.00 6.28 -10.08
CA ALA A 45 -13.65 6.15 -9.50
C ALA A 45 -13.03 7.53 -9.21
N LEU A 46 -13.18 8.49 -10.12
CA LEU A 46 -12.72 9.86 -9.90
C LEU A 46 -13.40 10.49 -8.66
N ALA A 47 -14.71 10.32 -8.52
CA ALA A 47 -15.45 10.81 -7.36
C ALA A 47 -14.95 10.18 -6.04
N ILE A 48 -14.71 8.86 -6.03
CA ILE A 48 -14.16 8.16 -4.85
C ILE A 48 -12.78 8.70 -4.49
N LEU A 49 -11.87 8.86 -5.47
CA LEU A 49 -10.54 9.41 -5.25
C LEU A 49 -10.60 10.86 -4.75
N ALA A 50 -11.47 11.68 -5.32
CA ALA A 50 -11.63 13.08 -4.92
C ALA A 50 -12.20 13.19 -3.49
N VAL A 51 -13.23 12.41 -3.17
CA VAL A 51 -13.88 12.45 -1.85
C VAL A 51 -12.95 11.87 -0.78
N SER A 52 -12.27 10.76 -1.02
CA SER A 52 -11.33 10.19 -0.06
C SER A 52 -10.17 11.13 0.23
N THR A 53 -9.62 11.77 -0.81
CA THR A 53 -8.52 12.74 -0.65
C THR A 53 -9.02 14.03 0.02
N GLY A 54 -10.15 14.57 -0.41
CA GLY A 54 -10.75 15.78 0.14
C GLY A 54 -11.13 15.61 1.62
N SER A 55 -11.76 14.49 1.99
CA SER A 55 -12.12 14.20 3.38
C SER A 55 -10.90 13.97 4.27
N ALA A 56 -9.81 13.38 3.75
CA ALA A 56 -8.55 13.25 4.48
C ALA A 56 -7.93 14.63 4.79
N VAL A 57 -7.84 15.50 3.79
CA VAL A 57 -7.30 16.86 3.95
C VAL A 57 -8.18 17.70 4.88
N LEU A 58 -9.49 17.61 4.73
CA LEU A 58 -10.45 18.31 5.59
C LEU A 58 -10.35 17.83 7.04
N ALA A 59 -10.27 16.53 7.28
CA ALA A 59 -10.14 15.95 8.61
C ALA A 59 -8.83 16.41 9.29
N GLU A 60 -7.72 16.48 8.58
CA GLU A 60 -6.45 16.98 9.11
C GLU A 60 -6.54 18.47 9.45
N TRP A 61 -7.09 19.27 8.54
CA TRP A 61 -7.26 20.70 8.76
C TRP A 61 -8.17 21.00 9.97
N LEU A 62 -9.31 20.31 10.09
CA LEU A 62 -10.23 20.46 11.22
C LEU A 62 -9.56 20.07 12.53
N TYR A 63 -8.85 18.94 12.56
CA TYR A 63 -8.15 18.49 13.75
C TYR A 63 -7.09 19.50 14.21
N ASP A 64 -6.25 19.98 13.29
CA ASP A 64 -5.21 20.96 13.59
C ASP A 64 -5.83 22.29 14.10
N HIS A 65 -6.95 22.70 13.48
CA HIS A 65 -7.67 23.92 13.89
C HIS A 65 -8.26 23.80 15.30
N PHE A 66 -9.00 22.73 15.60
CA PHE A 66 -9.62 22.53 16.91
C PHE A 66 -8.62 22.27 18.04
N MET A 67 -7.52 21.60 17.72
CA MET A 67 -6.47 21.31 18.71
C MET A 67 -5.41 22.41 18.80
N HIS A 68 -5.61 23.54 18.14
CA HIS A 68 -4.68 24.67 18.10
C HIS A 68 -3.24 24.28 17.72
N LYS A 69 -3.09 23.25 16.86
CA LYS A 69 -1.80 22.79 16.34
C LYS A 69 -1.38 23.58 15.10
N LYS A 70 -0.09 23.49 14.76
CA LYS A 70 0.40 24.03 13.49
C LYS A 70 -0.24 23.25 12.34
N ASN A 71 -0.75 23.98 11.35
CA ASN A 71 -1.37 23.38 10.17
C ASN A 71 -0.35 22.51 9.39
N THR A 72 -0.58 21.19 9.36
CA THR A 72 0.28 20.19 8.71
C THR A 72 -0.18 19.83 7.29
N VAL A 73 -1.33 20.34 6.83
CA VAL A 73 -1.88 20.06 5.48
C VAL A 73 -0.89 20.33 4.34
N LYS A 74 0.02 21.33 4.55
CA LYS A 74 1.07 21.68 3.57
C LYS A 74 2.11 20.58 3.34
N ASP A 75 2.16 19.55 4.20
CA ASP A 75 3.08 18.43 4.07
C ASP A 75 2.64 17.41 3.02
N PHE A 76 1.42 17.54 2.45
CA PHE A 76 0.83 16.62 1.47
C PHE A 76 0.60 15.18 1.96
N SER A 77 0.89 14.88 3.21
CA SER A 77 0.74 13.52 3.76
C SER A 77 -0.73 13.07 3.84
N ALA A 78 -1.68 13.99 4.12
CA ALA A 78 -3.11 13.68 4.07
C ALA A 78 -3.58 13.38 2.64
N VAL A 79 -3.01 14.09 1.65
CA VAL A 79 -3.30 13.84 0.23
C VAL A 79 -2.88 12.43 -0.16
N VAL A 80 -1.66 12.02 0.20
CA VAL A 80 -1.16 10.65 -0.05
C VAL A 80 -2.03 9.62 0.63
N THR A 81 -2.36 9.82 1.91
CA THR A 81 -3.21 8.88 2.67
C THR A 81 -4.59 8.75 2.03
N GLY A 82 -5.26 9.86 1.73
CA GLY A 82 -6.58 9.86 1.09
C GLY A 82 -6.58 9.23 -0.29
N LEU A 83 -5.55 9.51 -1.10
CA LEU A 83 -5.37 8.91 -2.43
C LEU A 83 -5.19 7.40 -2.34
N LEU A 84 -4.33 6.91 -1.44
CA LEU A 84 -4.12 5.49 -1.19
C LEU A 84 -5.41 4.80 -0.70
N ILE A 85 -6.20 5.44 0.16
CA ILE A 85 -7.50 4.90 0.60
C ILE A 85 -8.42 4.75 -0.61
N GLY A 86 -8.62 5.81 -1.40
CA GLY A 86 -9.47 5.78 -2.58
C GLY A 86 -9.04 4.72 -3.59
N MET A 87 -7.72 4.57 -3.82
CA MET A 87 -7.17 3.53 -4.70
C MET A 87 -7.42 2.10 -4.20
N ASN A 88 -7.59 1.91 -2.90
CA ASN A 88 -7.88 0.61 -2.28
C ASN A 88 -9.38 0.30 -2.19
N MET A 89 -10.25 1.13 -2.76
CA MET A 89 -11.69 0.93 -2.74
C MET A 89 -12.19 0.26 -4.02
N PRO A 90 -13.25 -0.58 -3.94
CA PRO A 90 -14.00 -1.02 -5.11
C PRO A 90 -14.72 0.17 -5.77
N ALA A 91 -14.89 0.14 -7.10
CA ALA A 91 -15.54 1.24 -7.83
C ALA A 91 -17.04 1.36 -7.54
N GLY A 92 -17.68 0.29 -7.09
CA GLY A 92 -19.11 0.24 -6.75
C GLY A 92 -19.46 0.77 -5.35
N ILE A 93 -18.46 1.12 -4.53
CA ILE A 93 -18.68 1.48 -3.13
C ILE A 93 -19.45 2.82 -2.98
N PRO A 94 -20.37 2.96 -2.01
CA PRO A 94 -20.98 4.25 -1.69
C PRO A 94 -19.93 5.28 -1.24
N ILE A 95 -20.03 6.50 -1.76
CA ILE A 95 -19.02 7.57 -1.59
C ILE A 95 -18.74 7.95 -0.11
N TRP A 96 -19.72 7.78 0.77
CA TRP A 96 -19.54 8.09 2.20
C TRP A 96 -18.61 7.12 2.93
N ILE A 97 -18.45 5.87 2.46
CA ILE A 97 -17.57 4.86 3.08
C ILE A 97 -16.09 5.24 2.96
N PRO A 98 -15.57 5.59 1.75
CA PRO A 98 -14.21 6.12 1.62
C PRO A 98 -13.97 7.39 2.45
N ALA A 99 -14.96 8.27 2.54
CA ALA A 99 -14.87 9.47 3.39
C ALA A 99 -14.70 9.11 4.86
N LEU A 100 -15.52 8.17 5.38
CA LEU A 100 -15.42 7.67 6.74
C LEU A 100 -14.04 7.03 7.00
N GLY A 101 -13.56 6.20 6.07
CA GLY A 101 -12.23 5.60 6.15
C GLY A 101 -11.12 6.63 6.20
N SER A 102 -11.21 7.69 5.42
CA SER A 102 -10.22 8.78 5.39
C SER A 102 -10.21 9.57 6.71
N VAL A 103 -11.37 9.86 7.26
CA VAL A 103 -11.50 10.51 8.57
C VAL A 103 -10.89 9.62 9.67
N PHE A 104 -11.19 8.33 9.67
CA PHE A 104 -10.60 7.36 10.59
C PHE A 104 -9.07 7.30 10.46
N ALA A 105 -8.54 7.19 9.24
CA ALA A 105 -7.10 7.15 9.00
C ALA A 105 -6.37 8.37 9.55
N ILE A 106 -6.92 9.56 9.29
CA ILE A 106 -6.26 10.81 9.68
C ILE A 106 -6.42 11.07 11.18
N ILE A 107 -7.62 10.99 11.72
CA ILE A 107 -7.85 11.34 13.12
C ILE A 107 -7.29 10.24 14.03
N VAL A 108 -7.76 8.99 13.86
CA VAL A 108 -7.47 7.92 14.80
C VAL A 108 -6.05 7.38 14.63
N VAL A 109 -5.62 7.10 13.40
CA VAL A 109 -4.33 6.42 13.19
C VAL A 109 -3.15 7.37 13.09
N LYS A 110 -3.36 8.60 12.60
CA LYS A 110 -2.28 9.57 12.41
C LYS A 110 -2.25 10.64 13.51
N GLN A 111 -3.30 11.40 13.69
CA GLN A 111 -3.28 12.62 14.51
C GLN A 111 -3.32 12.35 16.02
N LEU A 112 -4.06 11.34 16.48
CA LEU A 112 -4.08 10.96 17.90
C LEU A 112 -2.73 10.44 18.41
N PHE A 113 -1.90 9.87 17.54
CA PHE A 113 -0.55 9.41 17.89
C PHE A 113 0.53 10.49 17.77
N GLY A 114 0.17 11.72 17.35
CA GLY A 114 1.11 12.84 17.29
C GLY A 114 1.36 13.41 15.91
N GLY A 115 0.73 12.89 14.86
CA GLY A 115 0.84 13.35 13.48
C GLY A 115 1.87 12.59 12.65
N LEU A 116 2.37 13.22 11.60
CA LEU A 116 3.32 12.61 10.68
C LEU A 116 4.60 12.16 11.40
N GLY A 117 4.98 10.89 11.22
CA GLY A 117 6.19 10.32 11.83
C GLY A 117 5.96 9.60 13.15
N GLN A 118 4.78 9.68 13.75
CA GLN A 118 4.45 9.04 15.04
C GLN A 118 3.45 7.89 14.92
N ASN A 119 2.94 7.62 13.73
CA ASN A 119 2.01 6.53 13.48
C ASN A 119 2.72 5.17 13.57
N PHE A 120 2.14 4.24 14.30
CA PHE A 120 2.69 2.89 14.51
C PHE A 120 2.33 1.90 13.38
N MET A 121 1.39 2.26 12.52
CA MET A 121 1.01 1.50 11.32
C MET A 121 0.66 2.46 10.17
N ASN A 122 0.61 1.93 8.95
CA ASN A 122 0.22 2.71 7.78
C ASN A 122 -1.26 3.14 7.88
N PRO A 123 -1.57 4.47 7.87
CA PRO A 123 -2.93 4.96 8.10
C PRO A 123 -3.93 4.52 7.03
N ALA A 124 -3.51 4.46 5.76
CA ALA A 124 -4.39 4.05 4.67
C ALA A 124 -4.79 2.57 4.77
N LEU A 125 -3.83 1.71 5.14
CA LEU A 125 -4.10 0.29 5.34
C LEU A 125 -4.93 0.02 6.59
N ALA A 126 -4.67 0.75 7.68
CA ALA A 126 -5.49 0.66 8.89
C ALA A 126 -6.96 1.01 8.61
N ALA A 127 -7.19 2.09 7.84
CA ALA A 127 -8.54 2.45 7.41
C ALA A 127 -9.16 1.37 6.51
N ARG A 128 -8.40 0.80 5.56
CA ARG A 128 -8.90 -0.31 4.74
C ARG A 128 -9.33 -1.49 5.60
N CYS A 129 -8.50 -1.91 6.56
CA CYS A 129 -8.85 -3.01 7.45
C CYS A 129 -10.08 -2.69 8.32
N PHE A 130 -10.17 -1.47 8.85
CA PHE A 130 -11.36 -1.00 9.57
C PHE A 130 -12.62 -1.10 8.70
N LEU A 131 -12.56 -0.63 7.45
CA LEU A 131 -13.68 -0.70 6.52
C LEU A 131 -14.01 -2.13 6.09
N MET A 132 -13.01 -3.00 5.90
CA MET A 132 -13.21 -4.42 5.59
C MET A 132 -13.94 -5.15 6.71
N ILE A 133 -13.67 -4.82 7.97
CA ILE A 133 -14.35 -5.43 9.12
C ILE A 133 -15.76 -4.85 9.27
N SER A 134 -15.92 -3.53 9.11
CA SER A 134 -17.21 -2.85 9.37
C SER A 134 -18.20 -3.00 8.21
N PHE A 135 -17.72 -3.04 6.97
CA PHE A 135 -18.53 -3.03 5.75
C PHE A 135 -18.11 -4.11 4.76
N ALA A 136 -17.82 -5.32 5.26
CA ALA A 136 -17.28 -6.43 4.47
C ALA A 136 -18.02 -6.65 3.14
N GLY A 137 -19.35 -6.71 3.15
CA GLY A 137 -20.15 -6.94 1.96
C GLY A 137 -20.04 -5.85 0.89
N LYS A 138 -19.74 -4.59 1.27
CA LYS A 138 -19.51 -3.49 0.31
C LYS A 138 -18.06 -3.41 -0.16
N MET A 139 -17.12 -3.80 0.70
CA MET A 139 -15.70 -3.80 0.39
C MET A 139 -15.26 -4.97 -0.49
N THR A 140 -16.02 -6.06 -0.51
CA THR A 140 -15.78 -7.25 -1.33
C THR A 140 -16.67 -7.32 -2.57
N ASP A 141 -17.56 -6.34 -2.74
CA ASP A 141 -18.42 -6.24 -3.90
C ASP A 141 -17.68 -5.54 -5.06
N PHE A 142 -17.17 -6.34 -5.96
CA PHE A 142 -16.52 -5.88 -7.19
C PHE A 142 -17.45 -5.95 -8.39
N SER A 143 -18.76 -6.07 -8.18
CA SER A 143 -19.75 -5.97 -9.25
C SER A 143 -19.62 -4.59 -9.91
N VAL A 144 -19.28 -4.60 -11.18
CA VAL A 144 -19.00 -3.38 -11.92
C VAL A 144 -20.29 -2.91 -12.59
N SER A 145 -20.63 -1.64 -12.38
CA SER A 145 -21.62 -0.98 -13.20
C SER A 145 -21.16 -0.90 -14.67
N ASP A 146 -22.10 -0.75 -15.60
CA ASP A 146 -21.96 -0.69 -17.07
C ASP A 146 -20.84 0.20 -17.64
N SER A 147 -20.05 0.83 -16.79
CA SER A 147 -18.96 1.76 -17.14
C SER A 147 -17.58 1.10 -17.28
N PHE A 148 -17.45 -0.18 -17.01
CA PHE A 148 -16.14 -0.86 -17.09
C PHE A 148 -15.78 -1.16 -18.55
N LYS A 149 -14.75 -0.50 -19.06
CA LYS A 149 -14.31 -0.65 -20.46
C LYS A 149 -13.63 -1.99 -20.78
N GLY A 150 -13.26 -2.76 -19.76
CA GLY A 150 -12.62 -4.07 -19.88
C GLY A 150 -13.58 -5.27 -19.75
N ALA A 151 -14.87 -5.05 -19.75
CA ALA A 151 -15.85 -6.12 -19.63
C ALA A 151 -15.82 -7.02 -20.87
N VAL A 152 -15.27 -8.19 -20.70
CA VAL A 152 -15.56 -9.34 -21.54
C VAL A 152 -16.86 -9.92 -21.00
N ASP A 153 -17.85 -10.05 -21.89
CA ASP A 153 -19.24 -10.44 -21.64
C ASP A 153 -19.51 -11.28 -20.38
N GLY A 154 -20.41 -10.76 -19.54
CA GLY A 154 -21.26 -11.57 -18.64
C GLY A 154 -20.57 -12.26 -17.44
N VAL A 155 -19.35 -11.94 -17.07
CA VAL A 155 -18.67 -12.58 -15.95
C VAL A 155 -18.95 -11.84 -14.65
N THR A 156 -19.65 -12.53 -13.76
CA THR A 156 -19.87 -12.19 -12.36
C THR A 156 -18.69 -11.50 -11.69
N GLY A 157 -18.96 -10.48 -10.85
CA GLY A 157 -18.02 -9.59 -10.18
C GLY A 157 -16.96 -10.19 -9.24
N ALA A 158 -16.41 -11.38 -9.56
CA ALA A 158 -15.33 -11.97 -8.80
C ALA A 158 -13.97 -11.46 -9.31
N THR A 159 -13.10 -11.05 -8.38
CA THR A 159 -11.71 -10.75 -8.75
C THR A 159 -10.99 -12.01 -9.25
N PRO A 160 -9.95 -11.89 -10.10
CA PRO A 160 -9.17 -13.04 -10.55
C PRO A 160 -8.67 -13.94 -9.40
N LEU A 161 -8.35 -13.33 -8.27
CA LEU A 161 -7.93 -14.04 -7.07
C LEU A 161 -9.07 -14.79 -6.37
N ALA A 162 -10.27 -14.19 -6.29
CA ALA A 162 -11.44 -14.83 -5.74
C ALA A 162 -11.84 -16.04 -6.60
N ALA A 163 -11.82 -15.90 -7.92
CA ALA A 163 -12.08 -16.99 -8.85
C ALA A 163 -11.08 -18.15 -8.68
N LEU A 164 -9.78 -17.88 -8.52
CA LEU A 164 -8.78 -18.92 -8.26
C LEU A 164 -8.99 -19.64 -6.94
N ARG A 165 -9.50 -18.94 -5.94
CA ARG A 165 -9.79 -19.52 -4.63
C ARG A 165 -11.02 -20.43 -4.66
N ASP A 166 -12.11 -19.97 -5.26
CA ASP A 166 -13.41 -20.66 -5.22
C ASP A 166 -13.41 -21.89 -6.15
N HIS A 167 -12.74 -21.82 -7.29
CA HIS A 167 -12.66 -22.92 -8.24
C HIS A 167 -11.41 -23.82 -8.07
N GLY A 168 -10.53 -23.45 -7.13
CA GLY A 168 -9.25 -24.13 -6.95
C GLY A 168 -8.34 -23.97 -8.18
N PHE A 169 -7.31 -24.79 -8.24
CA PHE A 169 -6.41 -24.85 -9.38
C PHE A 169 -7.06 -25.65 -10.52
N VAL A 170 -7.82 -24.97 -11.38
CA VAL A 170 -8.31 -25.55 -12.63
C VAL A 170 -7.42 -25.05 -13.77
N ALA A 171 -6.64 -25.95 -14.34
CA ALA A 171 -5.85 -25.64 -15.53
C ALA A 171 -6.79 -25.17 -16.65
N GLY A 172 -6.63 -23.93 -17.08
CA GLY A 172 -7.44 -23.34 -18.17
C GLY A 172 -8.41 -22.22 -17.77
N SER A 173 -8.68 -21.97 -16.47
CA SER A 173 -9.51 -20.85 -16.01
C SER A 173 -8.71 -19.57 -15.74
N SER A 174 -7.50 -19.46 -16.25
CA SER A 174 -6.62 -18.32 -16.02
C SER A 174 -7.02 -17.11 -16.83
N VAL A 175 -7.15 -15.97 -16.14
CA VAL A 175 -7.27 -14.68 -16.81
C VAL A 175 -6.06 -14.46 -17.73
N PRO A 176 -6.23 -14.02 -18.99
CA PRO A 176 -5.10 -13.77 -19.87
C PRO A 176 -4.08 -12.84 -19.22
N ILE A 177 -2.80 -13.22 -19.25
CA ILE A 177 -1.71 -12.44 -18.62
C ILE A 177 -1.70 -10.99 -19.12
N LYS A 178 -2.04 -10.77 -20.38
CA LYS A 178 -2.19 -9.42 -20.95
C LYS A 178 -3.18 -8.57 -20.15
N ASN A 179 -4.32 -9.11 -19.75
CA ASN A 179 -5.34 -8.39 -19.00
C ASN A 179 -4.86 -8.06 -17.57
N LEU A 180 -4.10 -8.95 -16.94
CA LEU A 180 -3.46 -8.70 -15.63
C LEU A 180 -2.42 -7.57 -15.69
N ILE A 181 -1.64 -7.52 -16.77
CA ILE A 181 -0.57 -6.51 -16.91
C ILE A 181 -1.14 -5.14 -17.30
N PHE A 182 -2.06 -5.09 -18.25
CA PHE A 182 -2.66 -3.84 -18.73
C PHE A 182 -3.80 -3.33 -17.84
N GLY A 183 -4.36 -4.20 -17.00
CA GLY A 183 -5.35 -3.79 -16.01
C GLY A 183 -6.80 -3.95 -16.43
N ASN A 184 -7.10 -4.78 -17.43
CA ASN A 184 -8.46 -5.14 -17.82
C ASN A 184 -9.00 -6.26 -16.90
N ILE A 185 -8.92 -6.06 -15.59
CA ILE A 185 -9.36 -7.00 -14.55
C ILE A 185 -10.21 -6.27 -13.53
N GLN A 186 -11.13 -7.01 -12.91
CA GLN A 186 -11.91 -6.51 -11.80
C GLN A 186 -11.05 -6.49 -10.53
N GLY A 187 -11.15 -5.41 -9.75
CA GLY A 187 -10.39 -5.21 -8.53
C GLY A 187 -10.62 -3.83 -7.94
N THR A 188 -9.78 -3.41 -7.04
CA THR A 188 -9.81 -2.04 -6.50
C THR A 188 -9.29 -1.04 -7.54
N ILE A 189 -9.66 0.23 -7.37
CA ILE A 189 -9.38 1.30 -8.35
C ILE A 189 -7.88 1.40 -8.68
N GLY A 190 -6.99 1.26 -7.69
CA GLY A 190 -5.55 1.43 -7.87
C GLY A 190 -4.77 0.16 -8.21
N GLU A 191 -5.41 -1.02 -8.18
CA GLU A 191 -4.74 -2.32 -8.34
C GLU A 191 -4.84 -2.88 -9.76
N THR A 192 -5.55 -2.20 -10.66
CA THR A 192 -5.90 -2.73 -11.97
C THR A 192 -4.71 -2.93 -12.90
N SER A 193 -3.77 -1.97 -12.96
CA SER A 193 -2.66 -2.02 -13.92
C SER A 193 -1.29 -2.12 -13.24
N VAL A 194 -0.63 -3.25 -13.42
CA VAL A 194 0.75 -3.46 -12.93
C VAL A 194 1.73 -2.49 -13.58
N ILE A 195 1.57 -2.19 -14.89
CA ILE A 195 2.44 -1.26 -15.61
C ILE A 195 2.34 0.14 -14.99
N ALA A 196 1.15 0.63 -14.72
CA ALA A 196 0.95 1.97 -14.14
C ALA A 196 1.59 2.08 -12.73
N ILE A 197 1.48 1.02 -11.92
CA ILE A 197 2.13 0.92 -10.61
C ILE A 197 3.66 0.93 -10.77
N LEU A 198 4.20 0.15 -11.71
CA LEU A 198 5.65 0.08 -11.94
C LEU A 198 6.23 1.40 -12.49
N ILE A 199 5.49 2.14 -13.31
CA ILE A 199 5.89 3.51 -13.73
C ILE A 199 6.02 4.40 -12.50
N GLY A 200 5.04 4.39 -11.60
CA GLY A 200 5.11 5.15 -10.35
C GLY A 200 6.26 4.71 -9.45
N ALA A 201 6.48 3.40 -9.32
CA ALA A 201 7.62 2.85 -8.57
C ALA A 201 8.97 3.29 -9.16
N ALA A 202 9.10 3.30 -10.50
CA ALA A 202 10.29 3.78 -11.19
C ALA A 202 10.56 5.26 -10.88
N ILE A 203 9.54 6.12 -10.85
CA ILE A 203 9.68 7.52 -10.43
C ILE A 203 10.28 7.59 -9.03
N LEU A 204 9.73 6.86 -8.05
CA LEU A 204 10.23 6.89 -6.67
C LEU A 204 11.67 6.37 -6.54
N LEU A 205 12.03 5.34 -7.31
CA LEU A 205 13.40 4.81 -7.35
C LEU A 205 14.39 5.80 -7.98
N CYS A 206 14.03 6.45 -9.10
CA CYS A 206 14.88 7.44 -9.77
C CYS A 206 15.19 8.63 -8.86
N TYR A 207 14.19 9.10 -8.09
CA TYR A 207 14.38 10.17 -7.12
C TYR A 207 14.96 9.69 -5.78
N LYS A 208 15.27 8.39 -5.65
CA LYS A 208 15.80 7.76 -4.42
C LYS A 208 14.90 8.00 -3.20
N VAL A 209 13.60 8.12 -3.43
CA VAL A 209 12.61 8.24 -2.37
C VAL A 209 12.43 6.91 -1.65
N ILE A 210 12.45 5.79 -2.37
CA ILE A 210 12.37 4.44 -1.80
C ILE A 210 13.58 3.61 -2.18
N SER A 211 13.86 2.56 -1.39
CA SER A 211 14.83 1.52 -1.74
C SER A 211 14.12 0.29 -2.30
N ALA A 212 14.70 -0.34 -3.31
CA ALA A 212 14.14 -1.54 -3.92
C ALA A 212 14.21 -2.79 -3.00
N ARG A 213 14.88 -2.71 -1.84
CA ARG A 213 15.09 -3.85 -0.94
C ARG A 213 13.79 -4.46 -0.44
N ILE A 214 12.90 -3.63 0.14
CA ILE A 214 11.62 -4.11 0.68
C ILE A 214 10.74 -4.68 -0.42
N PRO A 215 10.44 -3.96 -1.54
CA PRO A 215 9.57 -4.50 -2.59
C PRO A 215 10.11 -5.80 -3.21
N LEU A 216 11.41 -5.84 -3.55
CA LEU A 216 11.98 -7.03 -4.19
C LEU A 216 12.01 -8.23 -3.26
N THR A 217 12.36 -8.06 -1.98
CA THR A 217 12.33 -9.17 -1.00
C THR A 217 10.91 -9.61 -0.70
N TYR A 218 9.95 -8.69 -0.64
CA TYR A 218 8.55 -9.00 -0.43
C TYR A 218 7.98 -9.83 -1.60
N ILE A 219 8.12 -9.33 -2.82
CA ILE A 219 7.63 -10.01 -4.02
C ILE A 219 8.35 -11.36 -4.22
N GLY A 220 9.68 -11.39 -4.01
CA GLY A 220 10.48 -12.60 -4.15
C GLY A 220 10.11 -13.68 -3.13
N SER A 221 10.00 -13.34 -1.85
CA SER A 221 9.62 -14.30 -0.79
C SER A 221 8.19 -14.79 -0.95
N PHE A 222 7.27 -13.92 -1.41
CA PHE A 222 5.91 -14.31 -1.74
C PHE A 222 5.87 -15.28 -2.93
N ALA A 223 6.64 -15.01 -4.00
CA ALA A 223 6.75 -15.91 -5.15
C ALA A 223 7.28 -17.29 -4.75
N VAL A 224 8.34 -17.32 -3.93
CA VAL A 224 8.89 -18.59 -3.40
C VAL A 224 7.83 -19.33 -2.59
N PHE A 225 7.08 -18.65 -1.74
CA PHE A 225 6.01 -19.26 -0.93
C PHE A 225 4.93 -19.90 -1.83
N VAL A 226 4.47 -19.18 -2.87
CA VAL A 226 3.47 -19.72 -3.82
C VAL A 226 4.00 -20.91 -4.59
N ILE A 227 5.27 -20.88 -5.04
CA ILE A 227 5.92 -22.00 -5.73
C ILE A 227 5.99 -23.23 -4.81
N LEU A 228 6.44 -23.06 -3.57
CA LEU A 228 6.49 -24.15 -2.59
C LEU A 228 5.10 -24.74 -2.31
N TYR A 229 4.08 -23.89 -2.23
CA TYR A 229 2.70 -24.36 -2.09
C TYR A 229 2.23 -25.17 -3.28
N MET A 230 2.51 -24.73 -4.52
CA MET A 230 2.17 -25.49 -5.73
C MET A 230 2.83 -26.86 -5.75
N LEU A 231 4.11 -26.94 -5.42
CA LEU A 231 4.86 -28.20 -5.37
C LEU A 231 4.33 -29.13 -4.26
N ALA A 232 4.06 -28.58 -3.06
CA ALA A 232 3.53 -29.36 -1.94
C ALA A 232 2.11 -29.87 -2.20
N SER A 233 1.30 -29.14 -2.97
CA SER A 233 -0.07 -29.53 -3.32
C SER A 233 -0.14 -30.59 -4.45
N GLY A 234 1.00 -31.02 -5.01
CA GLY A 234 1.05 -32.01 -6.09
C GLY A 234 0.47 -31.56 -7.45
N LYS A 235 0.17 -30.26 -7.58
CA LYS A 235 -0.50 -29.69 -8.77
C LYS A 235 0.45 -29.31 -9.91
N GLY A 236 1.76 -29.47 -9.70
CA GLY A 236 2.78 -29.07 -10.65
C GLY A 236 3.01 -27.55 -10.66
N PHE A 237 4.00 -27.10 -11.44
CA PHE A 237 4.32 -25.68 -11.57
C PHE A 237 3.47 -25.05 -12.69
N ASP A 238 2.66 -24.04 -12.34
CA ASP A 238 1.87 -23.25 -13.30
C ASP A 238 2.26 -21.77 -13.22
N VAL A 239 2.80 -21.27 -14.33
CA VAL A 239 3.22 -19.86 -14.44
C VAL A 239 2.03 -18.91 -14.38
N ASN A 240 0.87 -19.27 -14.91
CA ASN A 240 -0.32 -18.42 -14.89
C ASN A 240 -0.86 -18.25 -13.49
N TYR A 241 -0.86 -19.33 -12.70
CA TYR A 241 -1.23 -19.27 -11.28
C TYR A 241 -0.30 -18.33 -10.50
N LEU A 242 1.01 -18.48 -10.68
CA LEU A 242 1.99 -17.61 -10.02
C LEU A 242 1.80 -16.15 -10.43
N LEU A 243 1.67 -15.86 -11.73
CA LEU A 243 1.50 -14.49 -12.23
C LEU A 243 0.18 -13.85 -11.76
N THR A 244 -0.90 -14.63 -11.69
CA THR A 244 -2.17 -14.12 -11.15
C THR A 244 -2.05 -13.74 -9.68
N HIS A 245 -1.33 -14.53 -8.89
CA HIS A 245 -1.04 -14.19 -7.49
C HIS A 245 -0.09 -13.00 -7.34
N LEU A 246 0.88 -12.80 -8.23
CA LEU A 246 1.81 -11.68 -8.20
C LEU A 246 1.17 -10.38 -8.68
N CYS A 247 0.40 -10.44 -9.77
CA CYS A 247 -0.16 -9.26 -10.42
C CYS A 247 -1.55 -8.87 -9.88
N GLY A 248 -2.25 -9.81 -9.24
CA GLY A 248 -3.60 -9.58 -8.68
C GLY A 248 -3.59 -9.20 -7.21
N GLY A 249 -4.71 -8.60 -6.75
CA GLY A 249 -5.04 -8.39 -5.34
C GLY A 249 -4.09 -7.48 -4.56
N GLY A 250 -3.69 -6.37 -5.13
CA GLY A 250 -2.99 -5.29 -4.41
C GLY A 250 -1.56 -5.56 -3.97
N LEU A 251 -0.97 -6.71 -4.33
CA LEU A 251 0.41 -7.00 -3.94
C LEU A 251 1.39 -5.95 -4.48
N MET A 252 1.26 -5.58 -5.75
CA MET A 252 2.14 -4.61 -6.39
C MET A 252 2.00 -3.22 -5.77
N LEU A 253 0.77 -2.73 -5.58
CA LEU A 253 0.53 -1.44 -4.93
C LEU A 253 1.03 -1.47 -3.46
N GLY A 254 0.74 -2.55 -2.74
CA GLY A 254 1.18 -2.75 -1.36
C GLY A 254 2.69 -2.79 -1.23
N ALA A 255 3.39 -3.52 -2.08
CA ALA A 255 4.84 -3.68 -2.01
C ALA A 255 5.61 -2.39 -2.33
N TRP A 256 5.17 -1.64 -3.35
CA TRP A 256 5.90 -0.46 -3.83
C TRP A 256 5.54 0.84 -3.12
N PHE A 257 4.29 1.01 -2.64
CA PHE A 257 3.81 2.28 -2.09
C PHE A 257 3.42 2.23 -0.62
N MET A 258 3.05 1.04 -0.09
CA MET A 258 2.53 0.94 1.26
C MET A 258 3.51 0.30 2.25
N ALA A 259 4.23 -0.75 1.82
CA ALA A 259 5.24 -1.40 2.65
C ALA A 259 6.54 -0.58 2.76
N THR A 260 6.74 0.39 1.87
CA THR A 260 7.91 1.29 1.84
C THR A 260 7.69 2.60 2.59
N ASP A 261 6.63 2.71 3.38
CA ASP A 261 6.38 3.89 4.22
C ASP A 261 7.53 4.09 5.22
N TYR A 262 8.09 5.30 5.25
CA TYR A 262 9.26 5.64 6.08
C TYR A 262 9.04 5.44 7.58
N VAL A 263 7.81 5.67 8.04
CA VAL A 263 7.50 5.67 9.46
C VAL A 263 7.34 4.25 9.99
N THR A 264 6.76 3.38 9.17
CA THR A 264 6.31 2.05 9.59
C THR A 264 7.19 0.91 9.05
N SER A 265 8.28 1.23 8.34
CA SER A 265 9.25 0.24 7.83
C SER A 265 10.59 0.33 8.57
N PRO A 266 11.36 -0.78 8.63
CA PRO A 266 12.67 -0.78 9.29
C PRO A 266 13.69 0.14 8.62
N ILE A 267 14.47 0.86 9.43
CA ILE A 267 15.53 1.76 8.97
C ILE A 267 16.78 0.97 8.54
N THR A 268 17.10 -0.13 9.24
CA THR A 268 18.32 -0.90 8.99
C THR A 268 18.21 -1.74 7.70
N PRO A 269 19.27 -1.80 6.86
CA PRO A 269 19.23 -2.62 5.64
C PRO A 269 18.93 -4.09 5.90
N LYS A 270 19.49 -4.68 6.98
CA LYS A 270 19.19 -6.05 7.40
C LYS A 270 17.73 -6.21 7.83
N GLY A 271 17.19 -5.22 8.56
CA GLY A 271 15.79 -5.20 8.96
C GLY A 271 14.84 -5.13 7.76
N GLN A 272 15.19 -4.38 6.71
CA GLN A 272 14.40 -4.31 5.48
C GLN A 272 14.27 -5.66 4.78
N TYR A 273 15.34 -6.46 4.74
CA TYR A 273 15.29 -7.83 4.19
C TYR A 273 14.41 -8.76 5.04
N VAL A 274 14.59 -8.75 6.36
CA VAL A 274 13.76 -9.56 7.27
C VAL A 274 12.29 -9.18 7.16
N TYR A 275 12.01 -7.88 7.16
CA TYR A 275 10.65 -7.35 7.02
C TYR A 275 10.00 -7.77 5.70
N GLY A 276 10.72 -7.68 4.56
CA GLY A 276 10.25 -8.12 3.26
C GLY A 276 9.93 -9.62 3.21
N VAL A 277 10.78 -10.46 3.82
CA VAL A 277 10.52 -11.91 3.92
C VAL A 277 9.29 -12.20 4.77
N CYS A 278 9.16 -11.56 5.93
CA CYS A 278 7.97 -11.71 6.79
C CYS A 278 6.69 -11.31 6.04
N LEU A 279 6.72 -10.19 5.31
CA LEU A 279 5.61 -9.74 4.48
C LEU A 279 5.19 -10.78 3.44
N GLY A 280 6.16 -11.34 2.70
CA GLY A 280 5.87 -12.30 1.66
C GLY A 280 5.25 -13.59 2.19
N VAL A 281 5.82 -14.13 3.26
CA VAL A 281 5.30 -15.34 3.90
C VAL A 281 3.90 -15.12 4.47
N LEU A 282 3.68 -14.04 5.22
CA LEU A 282 2.38 -13.73 5.81
C LEU A 282 1.31 -13.45 4.75
N THR A 283 1.65 -12.72 3.69
CA THR A 283 0.72 -12.52 2.58
C THR A 283 0.36 -13.83 1.91
N GLY A 284 1.32 -14.75 1.73
CA GLY A 284 1.08 -16.09 1.20
C GLY A 284 0.13 -16.89 2.09
N ILE A 285 0.35 -16.89 3.40
CA ILE A 285 -0.53 -17.57 4.37
C ILE A 285 -1.94 -16.99 4.32
N PHE A 286 -2.08 -15.65 4.37
CA PHE A 286 -3.39 -15.03 4.38
C PHE A 286 -4.16 -15.22 3.08
N ARG A 287 -3.48 -15.25 1.92
CA ARG A 287 -4.13 -15.49 0.62
C ARG A 287 -4.54 -16.92 0.38
N ILE A 288 -3.73 -17.89 0.81
CA ILE A 288 -3.97 -19.31 0.52
C ILE A 288 -4.86 -19.94 1.60
N PHE A 289 -4.62 -19.63 2.87
CA PHE A 289 -5.31 -20.23 4.00
C PHE A 289 -6.32 -19.29 4.67
N GLY A 290 -6.27 -17.99 4.38
CA GLY A 290 -7.16 -17.00 5.01
C GLY A 290 -8.57 -16.97 4.43
N ALA A 291 -9.49 -16.32 5.14
CA ALA A 291 -10.87 -16.14 4.73
C ALA A 291 -11.04 -15.13 3.58
N SER A 292 -10.09 -14.23 3.36
CA SER A 292 -10.12 -13.21 2.29
C SER A 292 -9.01 -13.46 1.27
N ALA A 293 -9.31 -13.33 -0.02
CA ALA A 293 -8.32 -13.38 -1.09
C ALA A 293 -7.29 -12.23 -1.01
N GLU A 294 -7.62 -11.14 -0.33
CA GLU A 294 -6.82 -9.92 -0.22
C GLU A 294 -6.12 -9.81 1.14
N GLY A 295 -5.08 -10.62 1.35
CA GLY A 295 -4.32 -10.65 2.60
C GLY A 295 -3.24 -9.57 2.76
N VAL A 296 -2.94 -8.78 1.73
CA VAL A 296 -1.82 -7.82 1.70
C VAL A 296 -1.92 -6.78 2.81
N SER A 297 -3.09 -6.17 2.99
CA SER A 297 -3.31 -5.12 3.99
C SER A 297 -3.08 -5.62 5.41
N TYR A 298 -3.60 -6.81 5.73
CA TYR A 298 -3.41 -7.43 7.04
C TYR A 298 -1.95 -7.82 7.29
N ALA A 299 -1.26 -8.35 6.27
CA ALA A 299 0.14 -8.71 6.37
C ALA A 299 1.03 -7.48 6.65
N ILE A 300 0.80 -6.38 5.93
CA ILE A 300 1.59 -5.15 6.13
C ILE A 300 1.34 -4.57 7.52
N ILE A 301 0.08 -4.47 7.97
CA ILE A 301 -0.23 -3.96 9.31
C ILE A 301 0.42 -4.83 10.39
N PHE A 302 0.28 -6.15 10.28
CA PHE A 302 0.90 -7.06 11.24
C PHE A 302 2.43 -6.91 11.28
N CYS A 303 3.06 -6.83 10.11
CA CYS A 303 4.49 -6.61 10.03
C CYS A 303 4.92 -5.23 10.55
N ASN A 304 4.11 -4.18 10.36
CA ASN A 304 4.39 -2.85 10.92
C ASN A 304 4.49 -2.91 12.46
N LEU A 305 3.62 -3.70 13.10
CA LEU A 305 3.69 -3.91 14.56
C LEU A 305 4.94 -4.67 15.01
N LEU A 306 5.53 -5.48 14.11
CA LEU A 306 6.77 -6.22 14.39
C LEU A 306 8.04 -5.40 14.14
N VAL A 307 7.95 -4.24 13.49
CA VAL A 307 9.13 -3.42 13.13
C VAL A 307 10.02 -3.09 14.33
N PRO A 308 9.50 -2.67 15.50
CA PRO A 308 10.36 -2.39 16.66
C PRO A 308 11.16 -3.61 17.12
N GLN A 309 10.60 -4.81 17.00
CA GLN A 309 11.29 -6.05 17.34
C GLN A 309 12.34 -6.40 16.29
N ILE A 310 12.01 -6.29 15.00
CA ILE A 310 12.94 -6.51 13.89
C ILE A 310 14.16 -5.58 14.04
N GLU A 311 13.92 -4.30 14.34
CA GLU A 311 14.99 -3.34 14.54
C GLU A 311 15.88 -3.68 15.75
N ARG A 312 15.30 -4.15 16.84
CA ARG A 312 16.05 -4.57 18.02
C ARG A 312 17.08 -5.66 17.68
N PHE A 313 16.74 -6.62 16.82
CA PHE A 313 17.65 -7.69 16.40
C PHE A 313 18.61 -7.29 15.28
N THR A 314 18.28 -6.25 14.51
CA THR A 314 19.06 -5.86 13.33
C THR A 314 19.90 -4.59 13.53
N ARG A 315 19.89 -3.99 14.73
CA ARG A 315 20.70 -2.81 15.05
C ARG A 315 22.19 -3.11 14.86
N PRO A 316 22.92 -2.25 14.15
CA PRO A 316 24.36 -2.37 14.05
C PRO A 316 25.01 -2.15 15.43
N VAL A 317 26.07 -2.89 15.71
CA VAL A 317 26.85 -2.69 16.93
C VAL A 317 27.53 -1.33 16.86
N ALA A 318 27.45 -0.55 17.94
CA ALA A 318 28.10 0.76 18.00
C ALA A 318 29.61 0.65 17.83
N PHE A 319 30.21 1.64 17.17
CA PHE A 319 31.64 1.72 16.98
C PHE A 319 32.36 1.64 18.34
N GLY A 320 33.39 0.79 18.45
CA GLY A 320 34.13 0.55 19.67
C GLY A 320 33.52 -0.49 20.64
N LYS A 321 32.28 -0.97 20.43
CA LYS A 321 31.69 -2.05 21.25
C LYS A 321 31.86 -3.46 20.67
N GLY A 322 32.53 -3.59 19.53
CA GLY A 322 32.69 -4.87 18.82
C GLY A 322 33.70 -5.87 19.41
N GLY A 323 34.35 -5.55 20.55
CA GLY A 323 35.41 -6.39 21.15
C GLY A 323 34.97 -7.35 22.27
N ALA A 324 33.70 -7.33 22.68
CA ALA A 324 33.23 -8.18 23.79
C ALA A 324 32.13 -9.15 23.32
N LYS A 325 32.48 -10.08 22.43
CA LYS A 325 31.79 -11.37 22.36
C LYS A 325 32.68 -12.38 23.04
N LYS A 326 32.45 -12.63 24.30
CA LYS A 326 32.68 -13.94 24.93
C LYS A 326 31.34 -14.68 24.97
#